data_07dbb954d30b57f1cb0def915f0b9b71
#
_entry.id   07dbb954d30b57f1cb0def915f0b9b71
#
_cell.length_a   1.000
_cell.length_b   1.000
_cell.length_c   1.000
_cell.angle_alpha   90.00
_cell.angle_beta   90.00
_cell.angle_gamma   90.00
#
_symmetry.space_group_name_H-M   'P 1'
#
loop_
_entity.id
_entity.type
_entity.pdbx_description
1 polymer ?
#
loop_
_entity_poly.entity_id
_entity_poly.type
_entity_poly.pdbx_seq_one_letter_code
_entity_poly.pdbx_strand_id
1 'polypeptide(L)'
;MREFQLNNSAMYYFNAIGRMSLPSYLPTDQDILRSRVKTTGITETTFKVGELTYKLFDGGGQRSERKKWIHSFENVTAFVFLVSLSEYGQMLYEDESVVLF
;
A
#
# COMPACT_ATOMS: atom_id res chain seq x y z
N MET A 1 -16.75 15.13 17.29
CA MET A 1 -17.31 14.78 15.96
C MET A 1 -16.20 14.04 15.23
N ARG A 2 -16.35 12.74 14.94
CA ARG A 2 -15.35 12.01 14.15
C ARG A 2 -15.46 12.54 12.72
N GLU A 3 -14.46 13.23 12.24
CA GLU A 3 -14.40 13.61 10.84
C GLU A 3 -14.20 12.33 10.03
N PHE A 4 -15.08 12.11 9.07
CA PHE A 4 -14.99 10.98 8.15
C PHE A 4 -13.87 11.29 7.16
N GLN A 5 -12.73 10.61 7.34
CA GLN A 5 -11.59 10.79 6.46
C GLN A 5 -11.65 9.79 5.31
N LEU A 6 -11.91 10.30 4.12
CA LEU A 6 -11.83 9.52 2.89
C LEU A 6 -10.37 9.36 2.48
N ASN A 7 -10.04 8.16 1.97
CA ASN A 7 -8.75 7.94 1.32
C ASN A 7 -8.58 8.92 0.15
N ASN A 8 -7.37 9.42 -0.08
CA ASN A 8 -7.05 10.36 -1.16
C ASN A 8 -7.46 9.87 -2.56
N SER A 9 -7.55 8.56 -2.76
CA SER A 9 -8.01 7.96 -4.01
C SER A 9 -9.53 7.97 -4.17
N ALA A 10 -10.31 8.22 -3.11
CA ALA A 10 -11.78 8.17 -3.17
C ALA A 10 -12.34 9.18 -4.19
N MET A 11 -11.88 10.43 -4.14
CA MET A 11 -12.30 11.47 -5.09
C MET A 11 -11.99 11.08 -6.54
N TYR A 12 -10.83 10.47 -6.76
CA TYR A 12 -10.47 9.96 -8.09
C TYR A 12 -11.50 8.95 -8.60
N TYR A 13 -11.87 7.97 -7.79
CA TYR A 13 -12.85 6.95 -8.17
C TYR A 13 -14.25 7.52 -8.33
N PHE A 14 -14.68 8.44 -7.45
CA PHE A 14 -15.98 9.10 -7.62
C PHE A 14 -16.06 9.88 -8.94
N ASN A 15 -15.02 10.61 -9.29
CA ASN A 15 -14.97 11.35 -10.55
C ASN A 15 -14.89 10.45 -11.79
N ALA A 16 -14.35 9.25 -11.64
CA ALA A 16 -14.20 8.27 -12.72
C ALA A 16 -15.35 7.25 -12.81
N ILE A 17 -16.34 7.31 -11.93
CA ILE A 17 -17.39 6.29 -11.80
C ILE A 17 -18.16 6.08 -13.10
N GLY A 18 -18.46 7.17 -13.83
CA GLY A 18 -19.16 7.09 -15.13
C GLY A 18 -18.38 6.29 -16.17
N ARG A 19 -17.04 6.41 -16.18
CA ARG A 19 -16.17 5.65 -17.06
C ARG A 19 -16.04 4.19 -16.60
N MET A 20 -15.88 3.99 -15.28
CA MET A 20 -15.67 2.68 -14.70
C MET A 20 -16.93 1.78 -14.72
N SER A 21 -18.12 2.39 -14.80
CA SER A 21 -19.38 1.64 -14.88
C SER A 21 -19.73 1.11 -16.28
N LEU A 22 -18.94 1.44 -17.30
CA LEU A 22 -19.20 0.98 -18.66
C LEU A 22 -18.90 -0.52 -18.79
N PRO A 23 -19.73 -1.29 -19.53
CA PRO A 23 -19.47 -2.73 -19.75
C PRO A 23 -18.13 -3.02 -20.45
N SER A 24 -17.62 -2.05 -21.21
CA SER A 24 -16.34 -2.13 -21.94
C SER A 24 -15.17 -1.55 -21.16
N TYR A 25 -15.36 -1.26 -19.86
CA TYR A 25 -14.29 -0.67 -19.04
C TYR A 25 -13.06 -1.58 -18.94
N LEU A 26 -11.92 -0.98 -19.27
CA LEU A 26 -10.60 -1.54 -18.97
C LEU A 26 -9.88 -0.56 -18.05
N PRO A 27 -9.30 -1.04 -16.94
CA PRO A 27 -8.58 -0.17 -16.02
C PRO A 27 -7.34 0.45 -16.67
N THR A 28 -7.12 1.73 -16.40
CA THR A 28 -5.86 2.40 -16.73
C THR A 28 -4.80 2.12 -15.67
N ASP A 29 -3.53 2.41 -15.97
CA ASP A 29 -2.45 2.29 -14.98
C ASP A 29 -2.75 3.10 -13.71
N GLN A 30 -3.37 4.29 -13.85
CA GLN A 30 -3.78 5.11 -12.72
C GLN A 30 -4.88 4.45 -11.88
N ASP A 31 -5.81 3.75 -12.49
CA ASP A 31 -6.84 3.00 -11.78
C ASP A 31 -6.20 1.89 -10.94
N ILE A 32 -5.25 1.18 -11.54
CA ILE A 32 -4.52 0.09 -10.87
C ILE A 32 -3.67 0.63 -9.72
N LEU A 33 -2.86 1.67 -9.98
CA LEU A 33 -1.97 2.25 -8.97
C LEU A 33 -2.70 2.87 -7.77
N ARG A 34 -3.94 3.37 -7.99
CA ARG A 34 -4.76 3.93 -6.91
C ARG A 34 -5.62 2.91 -6.20
N SER A 35 -5.75 1.70 -6.75
CA SER A 35 -6.48 0.63 -6.08
C SER A 35 -5.67 0.13 -4.88
N ARG A 36 -6.36 -0.02 -3.76
CA ARG A 36 -5.74 -0.61 -2.57
C ARG A 36 -5.95 -2.11 -2.58
N VAL A 37 -4.85 -2.85 -2.73
CA VAL A 37 -4.82 -4.29 -2.53
C VAL A 37 -4.15 -4.59 -1.20
N LYS A 38 -4.74 -5.46 -0.40
CA LYS A 38 -4.15 -5.88 0.87
C LYS A 38 -2.92 -6.73 0.58
N THR A 39 -1.76 -6.30 1.09
CA THR A 39 -0.54 -7.11 1.04
C THR A 39 -0.62 -8.22 2.07
N THR A 40 -0.51 -9.46 1.63
CA THR A 40 -0.47 -10.66 2.49
C THR A 40 0.83 -11.42 2.27
N GLY A 41 1.46 -11.84 3.35
CA GLY A 41 2.75 -12.54 3.26
C GLY A 41 3.91 -11.62 2.93
N ILE A 42 4.93 -12.19 2.28
CA ILE A 42 6.11 -11.49 1.78
C ILE A 42 6.23 -11.81 0.29
N THR A 43 6.35 -10.78 -0.52
CA THR A 43 6.56 -10.91 -1.96
C THR A 43 7.96 -10.44 -2.33
N GLU A 44 8.71 -11.26 -3.04
CA GLU A 44 10.01 -10.89 -3.61
C GLU A 44 9.83 -10.43 -5.04
N THR A 45 10.36 -9.24 -5.35
CA THR A 45 10.44 -8.72 -6.71
C THR A 45 11.90 -8.45 -7.05
N THR A 46 12.35 -9.00 -8.16
CA THR A 46 13.73 -8.80 -8.64
C THR A 46 13.70 -7.89 -9.88
N PHE A 47 14.55 -6.86 -9.88
CA PHE A 47 14.70 -5.97 -11.02
C PHE A 47 16.16 -5.51 -11.19
N LYS A 48 16.50 -5.06 -12.40
CA LYS A 48 17.84 -4.60 -12.73
C LYS A 48 17.85 -3.12 -13.02
N VAL A 49 18.86 -2.42 -12.49
CA VAL A 49 19.13 -1.02 -12.80
C VAL A 49 20.62 -0.91 -13.15
N GLY A 50 20.92 -0.71 -14.42
CA GLY A 50 22.28 -0.81 -14.94
C GLY A 50 22.83 -2.22 -14.74
N GLU A 51 23.99 -2.35 -14.10
CA GLU A 51 24.64 -3.64 -13.81
C GLU A 51 24.19 -4.22 -12.46
N LEU A 52 23.43 -3.49 -11.66
CA LEU A 52 23.00 -3.92 -10.34
C LEU A 52 21.67 -4.67 -10.43
N THR A 53 21.60 -5.75 -9.69
CA THR A 53 20.36 -6.51 -9.48
C THR A 53 19.83 -6.24 -8.08
N TYR A 54 18.61 -5.76 -8.01
CA TYR A 54 17.91 -5.48 -6.76
C TYR A 54 16.87 -6.55 -6.48
N LYS A 55 16.82 -7.00 -5.24
CA LYS A 55 15.76 -7.83 -4.69
C LYS A 55 14.99 -7.02 -3.68
N LEU A 56 13.73 -6.72 -3.97
CA LEU A 56 12.83 -5.98 -3.11
C LEU A 56 11.87 -6.95 -2.43
N PHE A 57 11.83 -6.91 -1.10
CA PHE A 57 10.87 -7.67 -0.31
C PHE A 57 9.78 -6.72 0.18
N ASP A 58 8.53 -6.98 -0.24
CA ASP A 58 7.35 -6.27 0.23
C ASP A 58 6.56 -7.17 1.18
N GLY A 59 6.34 -6.70 2.39
CA GLY A 59 5.69 -7.46 3.45
C GLY A 59 4.42 -6.77 3.97
N GLY A 60 3.38 -7.53 4.24
CA GLY A 60 2.14 -7.02 4.81
C GLY A 60 2.35 -6.28 6.13
N GLY A 61 1.83 -5.05 6.26
CA GLY A 61 1.99 -4.19 7.43
C GLY A 61 1.02 -4.45 8.57
N GLN A 62 -0.05 -5.24 8.37
CA GLN A 62 -1.00 -5.57 9.42
C GLN A 62 -0.34 -6.36 10.56
N ARG A 63 -0.84 -6.20 11.80
CA ARG A 63 -0.29 -6.88 12.99
C ARG A 63 -0.14 -8.40 12.77
N SER A 64 -1.12 -9.03 12.15
CA SER A 64 -1.10 -10.47 11.84
C SER A 64 0.00 -10.87 10.85
N GLU A 65 0.45 -9.94 9.99
CA GLU A 65 1.48 -10.18 8.99
C GLU A 65 2.91 -9.93 9.51
N ARG A 66 3.07 -9.02 10.51
CA ARG A 66 4.39 -8.56 10.99
C ARG A 66 5.30 -9.68 11.50
N LYS A 67 4.72 -10.74 12.07
CA LYS A 67 5.49 -11.91 12.51
C LYS A 67 6.24 -12.62 11.37
N LYS A 68 5.79 -12.43 10.13
CA LYS A 68 6.44 -12.99 8.94
C LYS A 68 7.72 -12.23 8.56
N TRP A 69 7.87 -10.98 9.01
CA TRP A 69 9.03 -10.14 8.69
C TRP A 69 10.36 -10.71 9.17
N ILE A 70 10.33 -11.53 10.23
CA ILE A 70 11.54 -12.14 10.78
C ILE A 70 12.33 -12.92 9.74
N HIS A 71 11.63 -13.54 8.79
CA HIS A 71 12.25 -14.29 7.70
C HIS A 71 12.89 -13.40 6.62
N SER A 72 12.59 -12.11 6.63
CA SER A 72 13.11 -11.15 5.64
C SER A 72 14.30 -10.35 6.17
N PHE A 73 14.63 -10.44 7.46
CA PHE A 73 15.67 -9.62 8.06
C PHE A 73 17.10 -10.13 7.80
N GLU A 74 17.25 -11.39 7.40
CA GLU A 74 18.56 -11.94 7.11
C GLU A 74 19.07 -11.42 5.76
N ASN A 75 20.30 -10.90 5.76
CA ASN A 75 21.02 -10.44 4.56
C ASN A 75 20.36 -9.26 3.82
N VAL A 76 19.57 -8.43 4.52
CA VAL A 76 19.01 -7.19 3.94
C VAL A 76 20.03 -6.07 4.00
N THR A 77 20.31 -5.43 2.86
CA THR A 77 21.25 -4.32 2.76
C THR A 77 20.64 -3.00 3.29
N ALA A 78 19.35 -2.79 3.09
CA ALA A 78 18.65 -1.59 3.52
C ALA A 78 17.16 -1.83 3.75
N PHE A 79 16.58 -1.04 4.64
CA PHE A 79 15.12 -0.96 4.84
C PHE A 79 14.60 0.33 4.22
N VAL A 80 13.51 0.21 3.47
CA VAL A 80 12.78 1.36 2.93
C VAL A 80 11.47 1.51 3.71
N PHE A 81 11.32 2.63 4.38
CA PHE A 81 10.09 2.96 5.10
C PHE A 81 9.38 4.11 4.39
N LEU A 82 8.20 3.81 3.82
CA LEU A 82 7.38 4.77 3.09
C LEU A 82 6.28 5.31 4.01
N VAL A 83 6.19 6.62 4.13
CA VAL A 83 5.23 7.31 4.98
C VAL A 83 4.36 8.24 4.15
N SER A 84 3.05 8.15 4.30
CA SER A 84 2.10 9.08 3.72
C SER A 84 1.85 10.24 4.68
N LEU A 85 2.40 11.41 4.39
CA LEU A 85 2.21 12.61 5.22
C LEU A 85 0.75 13.04 5.33
N SER A 86 -0.08 12.72 4.34
CA SER A 86 -1.52 13.02 4.36
C SER A 86 -2.31 12.13 5.33
N GLU A 87 -1.70 11.06 5.82
CA GLU A 87 -2.32 10.14 6.78
C GLU A 87 -1.87 10.41 8.23
N TYR A 88 -1.11 11.48 8.43
CA TYR A 88 -0.72 11.93 9.77
C TYR A 88 -1.96 12.19 10.64
N GLY A 89 -2.01 11.56 11.81
CA GLY A 89 -3.15 11.67 12.72
C GLY A 89 -4.33 10.74 12.42
N GLN A 90 -4.27 9.93 11.38
CA GLN A 90 -5.26 8.88 11.15
C GLN A 90 -5.09 7.75 12.18
N MET A 91 -6.22 7.21 12.62
CA MET A 91 -6.22 6.07 13.54
C MET A 91 -6.02 4.76 12.79
N LEU A 92 -5.34 3.80 13.41
CA LEU A 92 -5.24 2.46 12.88
C LEU A 92 -6.62 1.81 12.81
N TYR A 93 -6.93 1.16 11.69
CA TYR A 93 -8.16 0.38 11.55
C TYR A 93 -8.25 -0.77 12.57
N GLU A 94 -7.10 -1.34 12.93
CA GLU A 94 -6.99 -2.47 13.86
C GLU A 94 -7.09 -2.03 15.33
N ASP A 95 -6.81 -0.77 15.64
CA ASP A 95 -6.81 -0.23 16.99
C ASP A 95 -7.05 1.28 16.96
N GLU A 96 -8.29 1.68 17.21
CA GLU A 96 -8.70 3.09 17.19
C GLU A 96 -8.05 3.95 18.29
N SER A 97 -7.33 3.36 19.22
CA SER A 97 -6.56 4.07 20.25
C SER A 97 -5.14 4.42 19.81
N VAL A 98 -4.69 3.88 18.68
CA VAL A 98 -3.33 4.07 18.15
C VAL A 98 -3.36 4.86 16.86
N VAL A 99 -2.57 5.93 16.81
CA VAL A 99 -2.37 6.71 15.59
C VAL A 99 -1.50 5.89 14.61
N LEU A 100 -1.71 6.10 13.32
CA LEU A 100 -0.99 5.38 12.26
C LEU A 100 0.54 5.66 12.30
N PHE A 101 0.93 6.83 12.86
CA PHE A 101 2.32 7.27 13.09
C PHE A 101 2.51 7.70 14.54
#